data_48345d8f3b7708d8e0a16a72bd99e376
#
_entry.id   48345d8f3b7708d8e0a16a72bd99e376
#
_cell.length_a   1.000
_cell.length_b   1.000
_cell.length_c   1.000
_cell.angle_alpha   90.00
_cell.angle_beta   90.00
_cell.angle_gamma   90.00
#
_symmetry.space_group_name_H-M   'P 1'
#
loop_
_entity.id
_entity.type
_entity.pdbx_description
1 polymer ?
#
loop_
_entity_poly.entity_id
_entity_poly.type
_entity_poly.pdbx_seq_one_letter_code
_entity_poly.pdbx_strand_id
1 'polypeptide(L)'
;DFWTWRDLMYRTALALTPEDVVAITAKLCVELLKGGFGALAEFHYLHHAQDGIPYANRAAMAEAVLAGAAEAGMAMTLLPVFYAHSNFGGQAPTTGQRRFINDVDSYLRLVDAAAVAARHVDAHIGMAFHSLRAATPDEMRELLAANLPGPIHIHVAEQQREVADSLAWSQRRPVEWVLAEMPVDARWCLVHATQMTLAETQALAASGAVAGLCPMTEANLGDGTFDGVDYRKQLGAYGIGTDSHISVSVAEELRQLEYSQRLRDRQRNRLTDPNRSVGRTIFDGALAGGAKALGQKLGRIEAGYDASFLVLDSADPFIGTARNDEILDRWTFVCGNSAVRDVMVRGKWRIINRHHENDAKIDAAFRDVLSKLSAL
;
A
#
# COMPACT_ATOMS: atom_id res chain seq x y z
N ASP A 1 -12.88 17.54 1.90
CA ASP A 1 -12.35 16.88 3.09
C ASP A 1 -12.39 15.36 2.93
N PHE A 2 -11.79 14.61 3.84
CA PHE A 2 -11.74 13.14 3.84
C PHE A 2 -13.14 12.49 3.68
N TRP A 3 -14.17 13.03 4.31
CA TRP A 3 -15.51 12.44 4.30
C TRP A 3 -16.21 12.60 2.96
N THR A 4 -16.06 13.75 2.32
CA THR A 4 -16.57 14.02 0.98
C THR A 4 -15.89 13.14 -0.07
N TRP A 5 -14.58 12.96 0.06
CA TRP A 5 -13.79 12.05 -0.77
C TRP A 5 -14.26 10.60 -0.60
N ARG A 6 -14.47 10.14 0.64
CA ARG A 6 -14.97 8.79 0.92
C ARG A 6 -16.33 8.51 0.30
N ASP A 7 -17.24 9.49 0.35
CA ASP A 7 -18.58 9.33 -0.24
C ASP A 7 -18.53 9.21 -1.78
N LEU A 8 -17.62 9.94 -2.43
CA LEU A 8 -17.38 9.82 -3.86
C LEU A 8 -16.77 8.43 -4.18
N MET A 9 -15.80 8.00 -3.40
CA MET A 9 -15.17 6.68 -3.54
C MET A 9 -16.19 5.56 -3.43
N TYR A 10 -17.11 5.61 -2.45
CA TYR A 10 -18.17 4.61 -2.33
C TYR A 10 -19.09 4.59 -3.55
N ARG A 11 -19.52 5.74 -4.08
CA ARG A 11 -20.33 5.79 -5.31
C ARG A 11 -19.61 5.14 -6.48
N THR A 12 -18.36 5.46 -6.68
CA THR A 12 -17.52 4.85 -7.72
C THR A 12 -17.38 3.34 -7.51
N ALA A 13 -17.03 2.90 -6.31
CA ALA A 13 -16.90 1.48 -5.99
C ALA A 13 -18.19 0.67 -6.25
N LEU A 14 -19.37 1.28 -6.02
CA LEU A 14 -20.64 0.63 -6.28
C LEU A 14 -20.96 0.44 -7.77
N ALA A 15 -20.31 1.19 -8.67
CA ALA A 15 -20.56 1.14 -10.11
C ALA A 15 -19.61 0.18 -10.87
N LEU A 16 -18.44 -0.15 -10.30
CA LEU A 16 -17.41 -0.93 -10.97
C LEU A 16 -17.84 -2.38 -11.24
N THR A 17 -17.49 -2.89 -12.42
CA THR A 17 -17.58 -4.31 -12.78
C THR A 17 -16.20 -4.98 -12.69
N PRO A 18 -16.09 -6.32 -12.72
CA PRO A 18 -14.79 -7.00 -12.81
C PRO A 18 -13.95 -6.53 -14.00
N GLU A 19 -14.55 -6.30 -15.18
CA GLU A 19 -13.87 -5.82 -16.37
C GLU A 19 -13.32 -4.41 -16.20
N ASP A 20 -14.08 -3.52 -15.54
CA ASP A 20 -13.59 -2.18 -15.19
C ASP A 20 -12.37 -2.27 -14.27
N VAL A 21 -12.38 -3.19 -13.29
CA VAL A 21 -11.28 -3.39 -12.35
C VAL A 21 -10.03 -3.93 -13.04
N VAL A 22 -10.17 -4.83 -14.02
CA VAL A 22 -9.02 -5.26 -14.86
C VAL A 22 -8.35 -4.06 -15.51
N ALA A 23 -9.13 -3.21 -16.19
CA ALA A 23 -8.60 -2.05 -16.92
C ALA A 23 -7.96 -1.01 -15.98
N ILE A 24 -8.60 -0.72 -14.85
CA ILE A 24 -8.07 0.22 -13.84
C ILE A 24 -6.76 -0.32 -13.25
N THR A 25 -6.74 -1.59 -12.84
CA THR A 25 -5.56 -2.20 -12.24
C THR A 25 -4.39 -2.29 -13.22
N ALA A 26 -4.65 -2.68 -14.48
CA ALA A 26 -3.61 -2.72 -15.52
C ALA A 26 -2.99 -1.32 -15.71
N LYS A 27 -3.82 -0.28 -15.84
CA LYS A 27 -3.34 1.10 -15.99
C LYS A 27 -2.54 1.55 -14.78
N LEU A 28 -3.06 1.36 -13.57
CA LEU A 28 -2.38 1.71 -12.34
C LEU A 28 -1.02 1.01 -12.23
N CYS A 29 -0.96 -0.29 -12.49
CA CYS A 29 0.28 -1.06 -12.43
C CYS A 29 1.33 -0.56 -13.44
N VAL A 30 0.93 -0.17 -14.65
CA VAL A 30 1.85 0.45 -15.63
C VAL A 30 2.39 1.78 -15.10
N GLU A 31 1.54 2.64 -14.53
CA GLU A 31 2.00 3.91 -13.94
C GLU A 31 2.92 3.68 -12.73
N LEU A 32 2.62 2.69 -11.88
CA LEU A 32 3.49 2.29 -10.76
C LEU A 32 4.86 1.84 -11.26
N LEU A 33 4.91 1.00 -12.30
CA LEU A 33 6.17 0.58 -12.91
C LEU A 33 6.96 1.79 -13.43
N LYS A 34 6.34 2.70 -14.17
CA LYS A 34 6.96 3.94 -14.66
C LYS A 34 7.39 4.87 -13.50
N GLY A 35 6.69 4.81 -12.39
CA GLY A 35 7.00 5.53 -11.13
C GLY A 35 8.12 4.91 -10.29
N GLY A 36 8.65 3.74 -10.70
CA GLY A 36 9.77 3.08 -10.04
C GLY A 36 9.38 1.99 -9.03
N PHE A 37 8.10 1.62 -8.93
CA PHE A 37 7.66 0.48 -8.15
C PHE A 37 7.76 -0.81 -8.98
N GLY A 38 8.33 -1.88 -8.43
CA GLY A 38 8.41 -3.19 -9.08
C GLY A 38 7.46 -4.23 -8.47
N ALA A 39 6.87 -3.92 -7.34
CA ALA A 39 5.94 -4.80 -6.62
C ALA A 39 4.90 -3.99 -5.85
N LEU A 40 3.72 -4.58 -5.66
CA LEU A 40 2.55 -3.97 -5.02
C LEU A 40 1.94 -4.93 -3.98
N ALA A 41 1.61 -4.41 -2.80
CA ALA A 41 0.64 -5.02 -1.89
C ALA A 41 -0.72 -4.38 -2.16
N GLU A 42 -1.65 -5.16 -2.68
CA GLU A 42 -2.99 -4.68 -3.03
C GLU A 42 -3.96 -4.89 -1.88
N PHE A 43 -4.39 -3.79 -1.28
CA PHE A 43 -5.34 -3.75 -0.16
C PHE A 43 -6.78 -3.87 -0.70
N HIS A 44 -7.20 -5.10 -1.01
CA HIS A 44 -8.38 -5.40 -1.83
C HIS A 44 -9.63 -5.66 -0.98
N TYR A 45 -10.62 -4.77 -0.99
CA TYR A 45 -11.89 -4.93 -0.25
C TYR A 45 -13.16 -4.85 -1.11
N LEU A 46 -13.07 -4.70 -2.43
CA LEU A 46 -14.21 -4.74 -3.34
C LEU A 46 -14.51 -6.19 -3.73
N HIS A 47 -15.34 -6.91 -2.95
CA HIS A 47 -15.50 -8.35 -3.08
C HIS A 47 -16.75 -8.77 -3.83
N HIS A 48 -17.89 -8.10 -3.58
CA HIS A 48 -19.21 -8.54 -4.01
C HIS A 48 -19.73 -7.78 -5.23
N ALA A 49 -20.81 -8.29 -5.82
CA ALA A 49 -21.53 -7.61 -6.88
C ALA A 49 -22.12 -6.26 -6.40
N GLN A 50 -22.62 -5.45 -7.33
CA GLN A 50 -23.09 -4.10 -7.06
C GLN A 50 -24.23 -4.04 -6.04
N ASP A 51 -25.05 -5.10 -5.97
CA ASP A 51 -26.12 -5.27 -4.98
C ASP A 51 -25.64 -5.78 -3.60
N GLY A 52 -24.33 -6.15 -3.48
CA GLY A 52 -23.72 -6.72 -2.29
C GLY A 52 -23.80 -8.24 -2.19
N ILE A 53 -24.39 -8.91 -3.19
CA ILE A 53 -24.45 -10.36 -3.23
C ILE A 53 -23.10 -10.93 -3.70
N PRO A 54 -22.56 -11.97 -3.06
CA PRO A 54 -21.35 -12.61 -3.56
C PRO A 54 -21.50 -13.13 -4.98
N TYR A 55 -20.48 -12.92 -5.82
CA TYR A 55 -20.43 -13.57 -7.12
C TYR A 55 -20.45 -15.11 -6.99
N ALA A 56 -20.95 -15.82 -8.01
CA ALA A 56 -20.86 -17.28 -8.06
C ALA A 56 -19.42 -17.78 -7.90
N ASN A 57 -18.47 -17.12 -8.58
CA ASN A 57 -17.05 -17.20 -8.26
C ASN A 57 -16.71 -16.13 -7.21
N ARG A 58 -16.48 -16.55 -5.98
CA ARG A 58 -16.19 -15.64 -4.85
C ARG A 58 -14.93 -14.80 -5.07
N ALA A 59 -13.98 -15.29 -5.88
CA ALA A 59 -12.75 -14.57 -6.21
C ALA A 59 -12.87 -13.65 -7.43
N ALA A 60 -14.04 -13.46 -8.04
CA ALA A 60 -14.19 -12.73 -9.30
C ALA A 60 -13.52 -11.35 -9.30
N MET A 61 -13.70 -10.56 -8.24
CA MET A 61 -13.05 -9.25 -8.13
C MET A 61 -11.54 -9.36 -7.85
N ALA A 62 -11.11 -10.33 -7.04
CA ALA A 62 -9.70 -10.63 -6.82
C ALA A 62 -9.00 -11.10 -8.10
N GLU A 63 -9.64 -11.97 -8.89
CA GLU A 63 -9.16 -12.39 -10.20
C GLU A 63 -9.03 -11.20 -11.17
N ALA A 64 -9.97 -10.26 -11.13
CA ALA A 64 -9.90 -9.05 -11.95
C ALA A 64 -8.66 -8.19 -11.61
N VAL A 65 -8.38 -7.97 -10.33
CA VAL A 65 -7.17 -7.28 -9.87
C VAL A 65 -5.91 -8.04 -10.32
N LEU A 66 -5.87 -9.34 -10.07
CA LEU A 66 -4.74 -10.18 -10.45
C LEU A 66 -4.50 -10.21 -11.98
N ALA A 67 -5.57 -10.22 -12.77
CA ALA A 67 -5.49 -10.17 -14.23
C ALA A 67 -4.91 -8.84 -14.72
N GLY A 68 -5.36 -7.72 -14.19
CA GLY A 68 -4.81 -6.40 -14.50
C GLY A 68 -3.33 -6.27 -14.13
N ALA A 69 -2.93 -6.76 -12.96
CA ALA A 69 -1.54 -6.77 -12.54
C ALA A 69 -0.66 -7.68 -13.43
N ALA A 70 -1.17 -8.85 -13.81
CA ALA A 70 -0.47 -9.77 -14.71
C ALA A 70 -0.31 -9.19 -16.12
N GLU A 71 -1.31 -8.46 -16.64
CA GLU A 71 -1.24 -7.77 -17.94
C GLU A 71 -0.13 -6.69 -17.94
N ALA A 72 0.01 -5.95 -16.86
CA ALA A 72 1.10 -4.98 -16.67
C ALA A 72 2.44 -5.66 -16.31
N GLY A 73 2.41 -6.90 -15.83
CA GLY A 73 3.58 -7.62 -15.34
C GLY A 73 4.13 -7.13 -14.01
N MET A 74 3.28 -6.56 -13.17
CA MET A 74 3.60 -6.15 -11.79
C MET A 74 3.67 -7.38 -10.88
N ALA A 75 4.69 -7.45 -10.02
CA ALA A 75 4.70 -8.42 -8.93
C ALA A 75 3.69 -8.00 -7.87
N MET A 76 2.85 -8.93 -7.39
CA MET A 76 1.77 -8.60 -6.46
C MET A 76 1.74 -9.51 -5.24
N THR A 77 1.41 -8.93 -4.09
CA THR A 77 0.84 -9.61 -2.93
C THR A 77 -0.60 -9.13 -2.78
N LEU A 78 -1.55 -10.00 -3.07
CA LEU A 78 -2.97 -9.69 -2.90
C LEU A 78 -3.33 -9.81 -1.42
N LEU A 79 -3.99 -8.80 -0.89
CA LEU A 79 -4.46 -8.73 0.49
C LEU A 79 -5.98 -8.62 0.50
N PRO A 80 -6.74 -9.74 0.43
CA PRO A 80 -8.16 -9.66 0.70
C PRO A 80 -8.39 -9.04 2.07
N VAL A 81 -9.30 -8.08 2.15
CA VAL A 81 -9.52 -7.28 3.36
C VAL A 81 -10.77 -7.76 4.08
N PHE A 82 -10.63 -8.06 5.36
CA PHE A 82 -11.78 -8.27 6.22
C PHE A 82 -12.44 -6.94 6.59
N TYR A 83 -13.74 -6.87 6.30
CA TYR A 83 -14.58 -5.70 6.55
C TYR A 83 -15.97 -6.19 6.96
N ALA A 84 -16.37 -6.03 8.21
CA ALA A 84 -17.66 -6.49 8.72
C ALA A 84 -18.53 -5.36 9.29
N HIS A 85 -17.94 -4.25 9.75
CA HIS A 85 -18.62 -3.23 10.52
C HIS A 85 -18.35 -1.81 10.00
N SER A 86 -19.22 -0.85 10.35
CA SER A 86 -19.07 0.55 9.91
C SER A 86 -18.24 1.41 10.86
N ASN A 87 -18.13 1.02 12.14
CA ASN A 87 -17.40 1.76 13.16
C ASN A 87 -17.06 0.86 14.36
N PHE A 88 -16.23 1.38 15.28
CA PHE A 88 -15.83 0.72 16.53
C PHE A 88 -17.01 0.07 17.27
N GLY A 89 -16.74 -1.06 17.95
CA GLY A 89 -17.73 -1.77 18.73
C GLY A 89 -18.74 -2.56 17.91
N GLY A 90 -18.43 -2.91 16.67
CA GLY A 90 -19.26 -3.79 15.85
C GLY A 90 -20.53 -3.14 15.33
N GLN A 91 -20.50 -1.84 15.02
CA GLN A 91 -21.67 -1.15 14.45
C GLN A 91 -22.05 -1.71 13.09
N ALA A 92 -23.36 -1.85 12.85
CA ALA A 92 -23.88 -2.38 11.59
C ALA A 92 -23.34 -1.62 10.37
N PRO A 93 -23.00 -2.31 9.27
CA PRO A 93 -22.50 -1.67 8.06
C PRO A 93 -23.57 -0.79 7.39
N THR A 94 -23.13 0.24 6.69
CA THR A 94 -24.00 1.10 5.89
C THR A 94 -24.27 0.48 4.50
N THR A 95 -25.32 0.95 3.82
CA THR A 95 -25.64 0.50 2.45
C THR A 95 -24.49 0.74 1.47
N GLY A 96 -23.68 1.80 1.65
CA GLY A 96 -22.53 2.10 0.81
C GLY A 96 -21.41 1.07 0.92
N GLN A 97 -21.37 0.30 2.01
CA GLN A 97 -20.33 -0.69 2.29
C GLN A 97 -20.68 -2.12 1.82
N ARG A 98 -21.90 -2.32 1.27
CA ARG A 98 -22.43 -3.66 0.96
C ARG A 98 -21.53 -4.55 0.12
N ARG A 99 -20.68 -3.98 -0.73
CA ARG A 99 -19.74 -4.74 -1.58
C ARG A 99 -18.51 -5.26 -0.86
N PHE A 100 -18.28 -4.81 0.38
CA PHE A 100 -17.08 -5.12 1.17
C PHE A 100 -17.34 -6.17 2.24
N ILE A 101 -18.59 -6.29 2.70
CA ILE A 101 -18.96 -6.93 3.95
C ILE A 101 -18.87 -8.44 3.87
N ASN A 102 -18.11 -9.02 4.80
CA ASN A 102 -18.03 -10.44 5.04
C ASN A 102 -18.11 -10.73 6.55
N ASP A 103 -18.76 -11.82 6.93
CA ASP A 103 -18.50 -12.48 8.20
C ASP A 103 -17.20 -13.32 8.12
N VAL A 104 -16.76 -13.85 9.25
CA VAL A 104 -15.49 -14.62 9.33
C VAL A 104 -15.49 -15.80 8.37
N ASP A 105 -16.57 -16.59 8.35
CA ASP A 105 -16.70 -17.79 7.51
C ASP A 105 -16.68 -17.45 6.00
N SER A 106 -17.40 -16.43 5.57
CA SER A 106 -17.44 -16.01 4.17
C SER A 106 -16.11 -15.42 3.74
N TYR A 107 -15.44 -14.68 4.64
CA TYR A 107 -14.11 -14.15 4.38
C TYR A 107 -13.05 -15.26 4.22
N LEU A 108 -13.04 -16.27 5.08
CA LEU A 108 -12.12 -17.42 4.94
C LEU A 108 -12.31 -18.13 3.59
N ARG A 109 -13.56 -18.37 3.19
CA ARG A 109 -13.85 -18.96 1.85
C ARG A 109 -13.42 -18.05 0.70
N LEU A 110 -13.51 -16.72 0.87
CA LEU A 110 -13.02 -15.74 -0.09
C LEU A 110 -11.49 -15.82 -0.22
N VAL A 111 -10.78 -15.83 0.91
CA VAL A 111 -9.31 -15.92 0.92
C VAL A 111 -8.83 -17.21 0.27
N ASP A 112 -9.48 -18.35 0.55
CA ASP A 112 -9.15 -19.63 -0.09
C ASP A 112 -9.30 -19.56 -1.61
N ALA A 113 -10.41 -18.99 -2.11
CA ALA A 113 -10.65 -18.82 -3.53
C ALA A 113 -9.63 -17.85 -4.16
N ALA A 114 -9.34 -16.72 -3.50
CA ALA A 114 -8.34 -15.76 -3.95
C ALA A 114 -6.92 -16.34 -3.96
N ALA A 115 -6.58 -17.21 -2.99
CA ALA A 115 -5.30 -17.90 -2.96
C ALA A 115 -5.12 -18.87 -4.14
N VAL A 116 -6.20 -19.52 -4.59
CA VAL A 116 -6.16 -20.32 -5.83
C VAL A 116 -5.89 -19.43 -7.03
N ALA A 117 -6.61 -18.33 -7.17
CA ALA A 117 -6.44 -17.37 -8.26
C ALA A 117 -5.03 -16.76 -8.29
N ALA A 118 -4.49 -16.37 -7.14
CA ALA A 118 -3.14 -15.81 -7.01
C ALA A 118 -2.06 -16.78 -7.53
N ARG A 119 -2.17 -18.06 -7.19
CA ARG A 119 -1.21 -19.09 -7.69
C ARG A 119 -1.19 -19.21 -9.20
N HIS A 120 -2.32 -19.03 -9.89
CA HIS A 120 -2.39 -19.11 -11.35
C HIS A 120 -1.61 -18.01 -12.07
N VAL A 121 -1.35 -16.90 -11.42
CA VAL A 121 -0.61 -15.75 -11.99
C VAL A 121 0.70 -15.47 -11.24
N ASP A 122 1.19 -16.42 -10.45
CA ASP A 122 2.43 -16.30 -9.65
C ASP A 122 2.42 -15.06 -8.71
N ALA A 123 1.26 -14.74 -8.17
CA ALA A 123 1.11 -13.71 -7.14
C ALA A 123 1.15 -14.33 -5.74
N HIS A 124 1.59 -13.52 -4.77
CA HIS A 124 1.53 -13.88 -3.36
C HIS A 124 0.17 -13.51 -2.77
N ILE A 125 -0.15 -14.08 -1.62
CA ILE A 125 -1.36 -13.76 -0.86
C ILE A 125 -1.00 -13.48 0.60
N GLY A 126 -1.71 -12.56 1.19
CA GLY A 126 -1.76 -12.31 2.63
C GLY A 126 -3.20 -12.04 3.04
N MET A 127 -3.39 -11.32 4.12
CA MET A 127 -4.68 -10.85 4.58
C MET A 127 -4.59 -9.41 5.07
N ALA A 128 -5.73 -8.75 5.19
CA ALA A 128 -5.79 -7.46 5.88
C ALA A 128 -7.08 -7.32 6.70
N PHE A 129 -6.99 -6.59 7.80
CA PHE A 129 -8.13 -5.97 8.44
C PHE A 129 -8.26 -4.54 7.91
N HIS A 130 -9.46 -4.12 7.51
CA HIS A 130 -9.59 -2.74 7.02
C HIS A 130 -9.07 -1.73 8.07
N SER A 131 -9.58 -1.83 9.28
CA SER A 131 -9.19 -1.03 10.44
C SER A 131 -9.90 -1.57 11.70
N LEU A 132 -9.61 -1.03 12.86
CA LEU A 132 -10.34 -1.33 14.10
C LEU A 132 -11.82 -0.92 14.06
N ARG A 133 -12.21 -0.07 13.12
CA ARG A 133 -13.62 0.28 12.87
C ARG A 133 -14.39 -0.83 12.18
N ALA A 134 -13.71 -1.66 11.41
CA ALA A 134 -14.33 -2.63 10.50
C ALA A 134 -14.33 -4.06 11.00
N ALA A 135 -13.67 -4.33 12.13
CA ALA A 135 -13.57 -5.65 12.74
C ALA A 135 -13.70 -5.55 14.26
N THR A 136 -14.41 -6.49 14.88
CA THR A 136 -14.40 -6.63 16.33
C THR A 136 -13.15 -7.37 16.81
N PRO A 137 -12.76 -7.22 18.10
CA PRO A 137 -11.63 -7.96 18.66
C PRO A 137 -11.75 -9.48 18.53
N ASP A 138 -12.95 -10.03 18.68
CA ASP A 138 -13.18 -11.47 18.62
C ASP A 138 -13.05 -11.99 17.19
N GLU A 139 -13.61 -11.29 16.19
CA GLU A 139 -13.41 -11.61 14.77
C GLU A 139 -11.93 -11.55 14.36
N MET A 140 -11.19 -10.54 14.85
CA MET A 140 -9.75 -10.45 14.60
C MET A 140 -9.01 -11.66 15.18
N ARG A 141 -9.30 -12.05 16.42
CA ARG A 141 -8.68 -13.22 17.06
C ARG A 141 -9.03 -14.53 16.34
N GLU A 142 -10.28 -14.69 15.91
CA GLU A 142 -10.74 -15.87 15.16
C GLU A 142 -10.02 -16.00 13.82
N LEU A 143 -9.91 -14.90 13.06
CA LEU A 143 -9.18 -14.87 11.79
C LEU A 143 -7.68 -15.11 11.95
N LEU A 144 -7.07 -14.57 13.00
CA LEU A 144 -5.66 -14.83 13.31
C LEU A 144 -5.42 -16.28 13.73
N ALA A 145 -6.37 -16.90 14.43
CA ALA A 145 -6.31 -18.32 14.80
C ALA A 145 -6.37 -19.27 13.58
N ALA A 146 -6.96 -18.85 12.46
CA ALA A 146 -6.95 -19.58 11.20
C ALA A 146 -5.54 -19.68 10.57
N ASN A 147 -4.56 -18.92 11.08
CA ASN A 147 -3.15 -18.93 10.68
C ASN A 147 -2.93 -18.84 9.16
N LEU A 148 -3.63 -17.91 8.51
CA LEU A 148 -3.48 -17.67 7.08
C LEU A 148 -2.02 -17.30 6.71
N PRO A 149 -1.54 -17.74 5.55
CA PRO A 149 -0.16 -17.45 5.12
C PRO A 149 0.02 -15.98 4.72
N GLY A 150 1.30 -15.54 4.66
CA GLY A 150 1.67 -14.23 4.15
C GLY A 150 1.58 -13.09 5.17
N PRO A 151 1.69 -11.83 4.70
CA PRO A 151 1.64 -10.65 5.55
C PRO A 151 0.22 -10.32 6.00
N ILE A 152 0.14 -9.52 7.08
CA ILE A 152 -1.10 -9.03 7.68
C ILE A 152 -1.05 -7.51 7.70
N HIS A 153 -1.97 -6.85 7.02
CA HIS A 153 -2.03 -5.40 6.97
C HIS A 153 -3.25 -4.85 7.70
N ILE A 154 -3.14 -3.62 8.20
CA ILE A 154 -4.25 -2.89 8.82
C ILE A 154 -4.02 -1.38 8.72
N HIS A 155 -5.03 -0.61 8.32
CA HIS A 155 -5.01 0.85 8.49
C HIS A 155 -5.21 1.18 9.97
N VAL A 156 -4.36 2.03 10.53
CA VAL A 156 -4.43 2.39 11.95
C VAL A 156 -3.88 3.79 12.22
N ALA A 157 -4.57 4.52 13.07
CA ALA A 157 -4.17 5.86 13.52
C ALA A 157 -3.87 6.84 12.37
N GLU A 158 -4.67 6.78 11.31
CA GLU A 158 -4.56 7.69 10.17
C GLU A 158 -5.04 9.10 10.55
N GLN A 159 -6.28 9.19 11.05
CA GLN A 159 -6.97 10.44 11.34
C GLN A 159 -7.09 10.69 12.84
N GLN A 160 -7.03 11.94 13.27
CA GLN A 160 -7.25 12.30 14.68
C GLN A 160 -8.63 11.88 15.19
N ARG A 161 -9.65 11.91 14.33
CA ARG A 161 -10.99 11.42 14.68
C ARG A 161 -10.98 9.93 15.02
N GLU A 162 -10.23 9.12 14.28
CA GLU A 162 -10.05 7.70 14.61
C GLU A 162 -9.46 7.51 16.00
N VAL A 163 -8.46 8.34 16.37
CA VAL A 163 -7.87 8.31 17.71
C VAL A 163 -8.91 8.66 18.78
N ALA A 164 -9.70 9.72 18.56
CA ALA A 164 -10.75 10.12 19.49
C ALA A 164 -11.83 9.03 19.65
N ASP A 165 -12.28 8.44 18.56
CA ASP A 165 -13.29 7.37 18.56
C ASP A 165 -12.74 6.08 19.22
N SER A 166 -11.47 5.74 19.02
CA SER A 166 -10.80 4.61 19.68
C SER A 166 -10.68 4.81 21.20
N LEU A 167 -10.31 6.02 21.62
CA LEU A 167 -10.26 6.37 23.06
C LEU A 167 -11.65 6.29 23.70
N ALA A 168 -12.69 6.75 23.01
CA ALA A 168 -14.07 6.66 23.49
C ALA A 168 -14.55 5.21 23.61
N TRP A 169 -14.13 4.34 22.69
CA TRP A 169 -14.52 2.92 22.65
C TRP A 169 -13.74 2.07 23.66
N SER A 170 -12.40 2.17 23.66
CA SER A 170 -11.51 1.24 24.37
C SER A 170 -10.67 1.87 25.48
N GLN A 171 -10.71 3.19 25.65
CA GLN A 171 -9.82 4.00 26.48
C GLN A 171 -8.32 3.89 26.11
N ARG A 172 -8.04 3.35 24.91
CA ARG A 172 -6.70 3.23 24.34
C ARG A 172 -6.65 3.87 22.95
N ARG A 173 -5.46 4.33 22.59
CA ARG A 173 -5.17 4.81 21.24
C ARG A 173 -5.09 3.64 20.25
N PRO A 174 -5.31 3.86 18.94
CA PRO A 174 -5.42 2.73 17.99
C PRO A 174 -4.18 1.84 17.95
N VAL A 175 -2.97 2.42 17.82
CA VAL A 175 -1.73 1.63 17.78
C VAL A 175 -1.45 0.96 19.12
N GLU A 176 -1.65 1.66 20.23
CA GLU A 176 -1.56 1.08 21.57
C GLU A 176 -2.47 -0.13 21.73
N TRP A 177 -3.70 -0.02 21.25
CA TRP A 177 -4.68 -1.10 21.32
C TRP A 177 -4.24 -2.32 20.49
N VAL A 178 -3.84 -2.10 19.24
CA VAL A 178 -3.40 -3.18 18.34
C VAL A 178 -2.20 -3.92 18.94
N LEU A 179 -1.21 -3.19 19.43
CA LEU A 179 0.00 -3.79 20.01
C LEU A 179 -0.27 -4.53 21.34
N ALA A 180 -1.28 -4.11 22.10
CA ALA A 180 -1.63 -4.75 23.38
C ALA A 180 -2.53 -5.98 23.21
N GLU A 181 -3.44 -5.96 22.25
CA GLU A 181 -4.52 -6.94 22.13
C GLU A 181 -4.29 -7.99 21.03
N MET A 182 -3.42 -7.69 20.05
CA MET A 182 -3.15 -8.57 18.92
C MET A 182 -1.68 -9.07 18.96
N PRO A 183 -1.41 -10.29 18.44
CA PRO A 183 -0.05 -10.85 18.39
C PRO A 183 0.76 -10.22 17.25
N VAL A 184 1.02 -8.92 17.37
CA VAL A 184 1.74 -8.16 16.33
C VAL A 184 3.19 -8.62 16.28
N ASP A 185 3.62 -9.02 15.09
CA ASP A 185 4.96 -9.52 14.81
C ASP A 185 5.50 -8.99 13.47
N ALA A 186 6.59 -9.58 13.00
CA ALA A 186 7.27 -9.22 11.75
C ALA A 186 6.42 -9.42 10.47
N ARG A 187 5.28 -10.10 10.53
CA ARG A 187 4.34 -10.28 9.41
C ARG A 187 3.39 -9.08 9.25
N TRP A 188 3.28 -8.24 10.28
CA TRP A 188 2.33 -7.14 10.27
C TRP A 188 2.86 -5.90 9.55
N CYS A 189 1.95 -5.21 8.88
CA CYS A 189 2.15 -3.88 8.33
C CYS A 189 1.02 -2.97 8.84
N LEU A 190 1.38 -2.01 9.70
CA LEU A 190 0.49 -0.98 10.21
C LEU A 190 0.53 0.20 9.25
N VAL A 191 -0.54 0.35 8.43
CA VAL A 191 -0.61 1.38 7.39
C VAL A 191 -0.92 2.72 8.03
N HIS A 192 -0.27 3.76 7.55
CA HIS A 192 -0.21 5.14 8.07
C HIS A 192 0.50 5.26 9.42
N ALA A 193 -0.12 4.82 10.52
CA ALA A 193 0.41 5.00 11.88
C ALA A 193 0.84 6.46 12.15
N THR A 194 0.11 7.43 11.56
CA THR A 194 0.48 8.85 11.55
C THR A 194 0.30 9.49 12.92
N GLN A 195 -0.82 9.14 13.59
CA GLN A 195 -1.24 9.77 14.85
C GLN A 195 -0.71 9.00 16.07
N MET A 196 0.60 8.79 16.16
CA MET A 196 1.22 8.08 17.28
C MET A 196 1.80 9.05 18.33
N THR A 197 1.82 8.60 19.58
CA THR A 197 2.67 9.14 20.63
C THR A 197 4.09 8.58 20.52
N LEU A 198 5.06 9.19 21.18
CA LEU A 198 6.43 8.64 21.22
C LEU A 198 6.47 7.20 21.77
N ALA A 199 5.63 6.89 22.77
CA ALA A 199 5.55 5.54 23.33
C ALA A 199 5.02 4.54 22.31
N GLU A 200 3.99 4.87 21.51
CA GLU A 200 3.47 4.05 20.44
C GLU A 200 4.52 3.88 19.33
N THR A 201 5.24 4.95 18.95
CA THR A 201 6.33 4.93 17.97
C THR A 201 7.43 3.94 18.38
N GLN A 202 7.85 3.98 19.66
CA GLN A 202 8.86 3.05 20.20
C GLN A 202 8.35 1.62 20.26
N ALA A 203 7.12 1.41 20.71
CA ALA A 203 6.52 0.10 20.80
C ALA A 203 6.31 -0.55 19.41
N LEU A 204 5.87 0.22 18.42
CA LEU A 204 5.73 -0.27 17.04
C LEU A 204 7.10 -0.65 16.45
N ALA A 205 8.12 0.18 16.63
CA ALA A 205 9.47 -0.15 16.16
C ALA A 205 10.00 -1.44 16.81
N ALA A 206 9.74 -1.63 18.11
CA ALA A 206 10.19 -2.81 18.87
C ALA A 206 9.41 -4.10 18.50
N SER A 207 8.17 -4.00 18.01
CA SER A 207 7.34 -5.17 17.64
C SER A 207 7.90 -5.95 16.47
N GLY A 208 8.75 -5.31 15.66
CA GLY A 208 9.24 -5.86 14.41
C GLY A 208 8.27 -5.72 13.24
N ALA A 209 7.07 -5.18 13.43
CA ALA A 209 6.14 -4.87 12.34
C ALA A 209 6.67 -3.75 11.43
N VAL A 210 6.05 -3.59 10.27
CA VAL A 210 6.37 -2.53 9.31
C VAL A 210 5.39 -1.38 9.47
N ALA A 211 5.85 -0.13 9.43
CA ALA A 211 5.00 1.02 9.19
C ALA A 211 4.83 1.20 7.67
N GLY A 212 3.60 1.06 7.17
CA GLY A 212 3.26 1.25 5.76
C GLY A 212 2.90 2.71 5.51
N LEU A 213 3.85 3.51 5.06
CA LEU A 213 3.68 4.95 4.92
C LEU A 213 3.16 5.32 3.54
N CYS A 214 2.26 6.31 3.48
CA CYS A 214 1.69 6.82 2.24
C CYS A 214 1.83 8.35 2.20
N PRO A 215 3.08 8.88 2.15
CA PRO A 215 3.37 10.28 2.40
C PRO A 215 2.62 11.28 1.52
N MET A 216 2.38 10.95 0.24
CA MET A 216 1.63 11.81 -0.67
C MET A 216 0.14 11.81 -0.36
N THR A 217 -0.44 10.66 0.01
CA THR A 217 -1.85 10.56 0.44
C THR A 217 -2.06 11.29 1.76
N GLU A 218 -1.20 11.06 2.75
CA GLU A 218 -1.24 11.71 4.06
C GLU A 218 -1.13 13.24 3.95
N ALA A 219 -0.29 13.73 3.03
CA ALA A 219 -0.19 15.16 2.74
C ALA A 219 -1.44 15.70 2.01
N ASN A 220 -1.99 14.95 1.05
CA ASN A 220 -3.17 15.35 0.29
C ASN A 220 -4.44 15.41 1.16
N LEU A 221 -4.62 14.45 2.05
CA LEU A 221 -5.75 14.38 2.97
C LEU A 221 -5.58 15.26 4.21
N GLY A 222 -4.36 15.72 4.47
CA GLY A 222 -4.06 16.54 5.65
C GLY A 222 -4.01 15.75 6.95
N ASP A 223 -3.58 14.49 6.89
CA ASP A 223 -3.56 13.57 8.04
C ASP A 223 -2.54 13.98 9.09
N GLY A 224 -1.44 14.57 8.66
CA GLY A 224 -0.35 14.96 9.55
C GLY A 224 1.00 14.41 9.12
N THR A 225 1.91 14.28 10.06
CA THR A 225 3.28 13.84 9.80
C THR A 225 3.62 12.65 10.68
N PHE A 226 3.89 11.50 10.07
CA PHE A 226 4.44 10.33 10.77
C PHE A 226 5.77 10.69 11.46
N ASP A 227 6.00 10.19 12.67
CA ASP A 227 7.25 10.47 13.39
C ASP A 227 8.42 9.60 12.90
N GLY A 228 8.85 9.86 11.67
CA GLY A 228 9.90 9.10 11.01
C GLY A 228 11.27 9.23 11.67
N VAL A 229 11.55 10.36 12.30
CA VAL A 229 12.85 10.60 12.95
C VAL A 229 13.03 9.71 14.17
N ASP A 230 12.07 9.69 15.08
CA ASP A 230 12.16 8.87 16.29
C ASP A 230 11.93 7.38 15.98
N TYR A 231 11.06 7.06 15.01
CA TYR A 231 10.87 5.69 14.54
C TYR A 231 12.17 5.06 14.00
N ARG A 232 12.93 5.81 13.18
CA ARG A 232 14.21 5.34 12.66
C ARG A 232 15.30 5.22 13.72
N LYS A 233 15.34 6.10 14.72
CA LYS A 233 16.26 5.96 15.87
C LYS A 233 16.06 4.64 16.61
N GLN A 234 14.85 4.11 16.60
CA GLN A 234 14.50 2.80 17.16
C GLN A 234 14.68 1.65 16.16
N LEU A 235 15.29 1.90 15.00
CA LEU A 235 15.48 0.92 13.92
C LEU A 235 14.15 0.34 13.37
N GLY A 236 13.06 1.09 13.45
CA GLY A 236 11.75 0.69 12.95
C GLY A 236 11.75 0.47 11.43
N ALA A 237 11.14 -0.62 10.99
CA ALA A 237 10.99 -0.96 9.58
C ALA A 237 9.83 -0.19 8.96
N TYR A 238 10.02 0.39 7.77
CA TYR A 238 8.95 1.07 7.03
C TYR A 238 9.01 0.78 5.54
N GLY A 239 7.84 0.71 4.91
CA GLY A 239 7.66 0.70 3.46
C GLY A 239 6.91 1.95 3.02
N ILE A 240 6.86 2.19 1.71
CA ILE A 240 6.08 3.27 1.11
C ILE A 240 5.04 2.70 0.16
N GLY A 241 3.88 3.37 0.06
CA GLY A 241 2.81 3.07 -0.88
C GLY A 241 2.13 4.33 -1.36
N THR A 242 1.38 4.23 -2.46
CA THR A 242 0.69 5.37 -3.09
C THR A 242 -0.76 5.54 -2.63
N ASP A 243 -1.32 4.51 -1.99
CA ASP A 243 -2.67 4.49 -1.42
C ASP A 243 -3.74 5.10 -2.36
N SER A 244 -4.10 6.36 -2.20
CA SER A 244 -5.10 7.04 -3.04
C SER A 244 -4.63 7.40 -4.45
N HIS A 245 -3.37 7.12 -4.80
CA HIS A 245 -2.75 7.35 -6.10
C HIS A 245 -2.82 8.79 -6.61
N ILE A 246 -2.83 9.77 -5.71
CA ILE A 246 -2.76 11.20 -6.06
C ILE A 246 -1.44 11.54 -6.77
N SER A 247 -0.42 10.79 -6.44
CA SER A 247 0.86 10.73 -7.15
C SER A 247 1.32 9.27 -7.22
N VAL A 248 1.95 8.90 -8.33
CA VAL A 248 2.47 7.54 -8.55
C VAL A 248 3.96 7.64 -8.82
N SER A 249 4.76 7.77 -7.74
CA SER A 249 6.20 8.03 -7.83
C SER A 249 6.92 7.65 -6.54
N VAL A 250 7.87 6.72 -6.63
CA VAL A 250 8.77 6.40 -5.50
C VAL A 250 9.53 7.64 -5.04
N ALA A 251 10.04 8.44 -5.98
CA ALA A 251 10.81 9.63 -5.65
C ALA A 251 9.97 10.69 -4.92
N GLU A 252 8.70 10.86 -5.29
CA GLU A 252 7.81 11.82 -4.62
C GLU A 252 7.39 11.36 -3.23
N GLU A 253 7.06 10.08 -3.06
CA GLU A 253 6.78 9.50 -1.74
C GLU A 253 7.97 9.70 -0.79
N LEU A 254 9.17 9.36 -1.23
CA LEU A 254 10.39 9.54 -0.43
C LEU A 254 10.70 11.02 -0.15
N ARG A 255 10.52 11.89 -1.13
CA ARG A 255 10.70 13.33 -0.98
C ARG A 255 9.73 13.90 0.04
N GLN A 256 8.45 13.54 -0.06
CA GLN A 256 7.42 14.00 0.86
C GLN A 256 7.68 13.48 2.28
N LEU A 257 8.09 12.22 2.42
CA LEU A 257 8.48 11.65 3.72
C LEU A 257 9.57 12.49 4.40
N GLU A 258 10.64 12.84 3.70
CA GLU A 258 11.72 13.66 4.25
C GLU A 258 11.28 15.12 4.46
N TYR A 259 10.53 15.72 3.51
CA TYR A 259 10.15 17.13 3.60
C TYR A 259 9.16 17.39 4.74
N SER A 260 8.25 16.48 5.01
CA SER A 260 7.35 16.58 6.16
C SER A 260 8.13 16.69 7.49
N GLN A 261 9.19 15.89 7.64
CA GLN A 261 10.07 15.97 8.81
C GLN A 261 10.83 17.30 8.89
N ARG A 262 11.37 17.76 7.73
CA ARG A 262 12.10 19.06 7.68
C ARG A 262 11.22 20.22 8.11
N LEU A 263 9.98 20.25 7.61
CA LEU A 263 9.01 21.31 7.93
C LEU A 263 8.59 21.27 9.40
N ARG A 264 8.30 20.08 9.92
CA ARG A 264 7.94 19.88 11.33
C ARG A 264 9.06 20.35 12.26
N ASP A 265 10.30 19.91 12.00
CA ASP A 265 11.44 20.10 12.89
C ASP A 265 12.22 21.39 12.59
N ARG A 266 11.92 22.08 11.46
CA ARG A 266 12.66 23.28 10.99
C ARG A 266 14.17 23.03 10.83
N GLN A 267 14.53 21.84 10.35
CA GLN A 267 15.90 21.39 10.17
C GLN A 267 16.03 20.61 8.86
N ARG A 268 17.23 20.59 8.27
CA ARG A 268 17.53 19.79 7.08
C ARG A 268 18.01 18.40 7.44
N ASN A 269 17.93 17.49 6.46
CA ASN A 269 18.50 16.13 6.53
C ASN A 269 18.04 15.37 7.79
N ARG A 270 16.71 15.20 7.92
CA ARG A 270 16.11 14.60 9.10
C ARG A 270 16.23 13.07 9.11
N LEU A 271 15.98 12.44 7.96
CA LEU A 271 15.99 10.98 7.81
C LEU A 271 17.31 10.52 7.20
N THR A 272 18.41 10.76 7.89
CA THR A 272 19.74 10.37 7.44
C THR A 272 20.48 9.58 8.52
N ASP A 273 21.41 8.75 8.08
CA ASP A 273 22.38 8.06 8.94
C ASP A 273 23.75 8.73 8.85
N PRO A 274 24.61 8.58 9.86
CA PRO A 274 25.99 9.03 9.77
C PRO A 274 26.66 8.44 8.54
N ASN A 275 27.36 9.27 7.76
CA ASN A 275 28.12 8.88 6.57
C ASN A 275 27.29 8.38 5.37
N ARG A 276 25.96 8.60 5.35
CA ARG A 276 25.08 8.30 4.22
C ARG A 276 24.28 9.50 3.82
N SER A 277 23.91 9.59 2.55
CA SER A 277 22.99 10.64 2.10
C SER A 277 21.55 10.36 2.55
N VAL A 278 20.72 11.40 2.52
CA VAL A 278 19.28 11.28 2.82
C VAL A 278 18.62 10.36 1.81
N GLY A 279 18.83 10.59 0.50
CA GLY A 279 18.22 9.78 -0.57
C GLY A 279 18.58 8.30 -0.44
N ARG A 280 19.83 7.97 -0.18
CA ARG A 280 20.27 6.60 0.07
C ARG A 280 19.59 6.00 1.29
N THR A 281 19.54 6.74 2.40
CA THR A 281 19.01 6.24 3.65
C THR A 281 17.52 5.95 3.58
N ILE A 282 16.73 6.89 3.02
CA ILE A 282 15.27 6.70 2.91
C ILE A 282 14.89 5.65 1.87
N PHE A 283 15.64 5.58 0.76
CA PHE A 283 15.42 4.57 -0.28
C PHE A 283 15.68 3.16 0.25
N ASP A 284 16.85 2.91 0.86
CA ASP A 284 17.17 1.59 1.38
C ASP A 284 16.20 1.15 2.49
N GLY A 285 15.78 2.08 3.35
CA GLY A 285 14.77 1.81 4.39
C GLY A 285 13.42 1.39 3.80
N ALA A 286 12.91 2.18 2.83
CA ALA A 286 11.64 1.89 2.17
C ALA A 286 11.69 0.58 1.36
N LEU A 287 12.81 0.30 0.69
CA LEU A 287 13.02 -0.92 -0.08
C LEU A 287 13.01 -2.17 0.82
N ALA A 288 13.74 -2.13 1.93
CA ALA A 288 13.81 -3.24 2.87
C ALA A 288 12.46 -3.48 3.59
N GLY A 289 11.82 -2.42 4.05
CA GLY A 289 10.53 -2.51 4.70
C GLY A 289 9.39 -2.88 3.73
N GLY A 290 9.43 -2.37 2.49
CA GLY A 290 8.49 -2.74 1.44
C GLY A 290 8.54 -4.23 1.12
N ALA A 291 9.74 -4.79 0.92
CA ALA A 291 9.92 -6.23 0.69
C ALA A 291 9.34 -7.08 1.84
N LYS A 292 9.53 -6.62 3.08
CA LYS A 292 8.99 -7.27 4.27
C LYS A 292 7.45 -7.17 4.34
N ALA A 293 6.88 -6.00 4.08
CA ALA A 293 5.43 -5.79 4.04
C ALA A 293 4.76 -6.62 2.94
N LEU A 294 5.44 -6.85 1.81
CA LEU A 294 4.99 -7.73 0.74
C LEU A 294 5.11 -9.22 1.06
N GLY A 295 5.94 -9.60 2.03
CA GLY A 295 6.27 -11.00 2.31
C GLY A 295 7.03 -11.68 1.15
N GLN A 296 7.77 -10.91 0.35
CA GLN A 296 8.47 -11.39 -0.85
C GLN A 296 10.00 -11.22 -0.72
N LYS A 297 10.74 -12.09 -1.42
CA LYS A 297 12.21 -12.01 -1.50
C LYS A 297 12.64 -10.98 -2.55
N LEU A 298 12.45 -9.71 -2.23
CA LEU A 298 12.72 -8.55 -3.08
C LEU A 298 13.74 -7.61 -2.42
N GLY A 299 14.11 -6.55 -3.14
CA GLY A 299 14.84 -5.42 -2.59
C GLY A 299 16.35 -5.62 -2.52
N ARG A 300 16.90 -6.64 -3.19
CA ARG A 300 18.35 -6.88 -3.30
C ARG A 300 18.71 -7.42 -4.67
N ILE A 301 19.85 -7.01 -5.18
CA ILE A 301 20.48 -7.62 -6.35
C ILE A 301 21.46 -8.69 -5.81
N GLU A 302 20.92 -9.86 -5.50
CA GLU A 302 21.62 -10.94 -4.83
C GLU A 302 21.05 -12.30 -5.26
N ALA A 303 21.87 -13.33 -5.35
CA ALA A 303 21.42 -14.69 -5.68
C ALA A 303 20.36 -15.18 -4.66
N GLY A 304 19.24 -15.70 -5.16
CA GLY A 304 18.12 -16.16 -4.34
C GLY A 304 17.03 -15.11 -4.11
N TYR A 305 17.22 -13.88 -4.63
CA TYR A 305 16.19 -12.83 -4.70
C TYR A 305 15.61 -12.72 -6.09
N ASP A 306 14.38 -12.25 -6.18
CA ASP A 306 13.74 -11.94 -7.46
C ASP A 306 14.50 -10.84 -8.19
N ALA A 307 14.80 -11.04 -9.48
CA ALA A 307 15.50 -10.08 -10.30
C ALA A 307 14.56 -8.91 -10.68
N SER A 308 14.29 -8.04 -9.72
CA SER A 308 13.46 -6.83 -9.88
C SER A 308 14.30 -5.60 -9.57
N PHE A 309 14.48 -4.72 -10.55
CA PHE A 309 15.26 -3.48 -10.42
C PHE A 309 14.86 -2.46 -11.46
N LEU A 310 15.17 -1.20 -11.20
CA LEU A 310 15.01 -0.10 -12.15
C LEU A 310 16.38 0.41 -12.64
N VAL A 311 16.36 1.00 -13.83
CA VAL A 311 17.53 1.66 -14.44
C VAL A 311 17.22 3.14 -14.57
N LEU A 312 18.05 3.97 -13.95
CA LEU A 312 17.99 5.40 -14.11
C LEU A 312 18.74 5.82 -15.38
N ASP A 313 18.23 6.85 -16.05
CA ASP A 313 18.74 7.32 -17.33
C ASP A 313 20.04 8.12 -17.14
N SER A 314 21.16 7.55 -17.55
CA SER A 314 22.46 8.24 -17.49
C SER A 314 22.61 9.35 -18.56
N ALA A 315 21.69 9.46 -19.52
CA ALA A 315 21.64 10.58 -20.46
C ALA A 315 21.04 11.84 -19.83
N ASP A 316 20.28 11.70 -18.74
CA ASP A 316 19.86 12.83 -17.92
C ASP A 316 21.10 13.49 -17.28
N PRO A 317 21.35 14.80 -17.47
CA PRO A 317 22.57 15.44 -17.00
C PRO A 317 22.71 15.42 -15.48
N PHE A 318 21.62 15.39 -14.72
CA PHE A 318 21.66 15.30 -13.27
C PHE A 318 22.03 13.87 -12.80
N ILE A 319 21.54 12.86 -13.48
CA ILE A 319 21.87 11.45 -13.15
C ILE A 319 23.25 11.10 -13.68
N GLY A 320 23.56 11.41 -14.94
CA GLY A 320 24.81 11.00 -15.59
C GLY A 320 26.09 11.62 -15.01
N THR A 321 25.96 12.74 -14.30
CA THR A 321 27.08 13.37 -13.58
C THR A 321 27.15 13.04 -12.09
N ALA A 322 26.13 12.33 -11.57
CA ALA A 322 26.06 11.95 -10.16
C ALA A 322 27.02 10.78 -9.84
N ARG A 323 27.51 10.70 -8.62
CA ARG A 323 28.38 9.64 -8.15
C ARG A 323 27.86 9.07 -6.84
N ASN A 324 27.96 7.76 -6.69
CA ASN A 324 27.59 7.05 -5.46
C ASN A 324 26.17 7.42 -4.98
N ASP A 325 26.04 7.84 -3.74
CA ASP A 325 24.74 8.20 -3.12
C ASP A 325 24.08 9.45 -3.74
N GLU A 326 24.85 10.32 -4.41
CA GLU A 326 24.27 11.46 -5.15
C GLU A 326 23.24 11.02 -6.20
N ILE A 327 23.36 9.82 -6.75
CA ILE A 327 22.39 9.29 -7.73
C ILE A 327 20.99 9.23 -7.11
N LEU A 328 20.87 8.66 -5.91
CA LEU A 328 19.59 8.56 -5.20
C LEU A 328 19.09 9.90 -4.67
N ASP A 329 20.00 10.79 -4.22
CA ASP A 329 19.64 12.16 -3.85
C ASP A 329 19.04 12.93 -5.03
N ARG A 330 19.70 12.87 -6.18
CA ARG A 330 19.25 13.60 -7.38
C ARG A 330 17.97 12.99 -7.95
N TRP A 331 17.84 11.65 -7.96
CA TRP A 331 16.59 11.01 -8.33
C TRP A 331 15.45 11.47 -7.43
N THR A 332 15.62 11.38 -6.11
CA THR A 332 14.58 11.71 -5.14
C THR A 332 14.24 13.20 -5.14
N PHE A 333 15.25 14.09 -5.11
CA PHE A 333 15.00 15.52 -4.83
C PHE A 333 15.02 16.41 -6.07
N VAL A 334 15.44 15.92 -7.24
CA VAL A 334 15.58 16.73 -8.47
C VAL A 334 14.78 16.14 -9.62
N CYS A 335 15.03 14.87 -10.01
CA CYS A 335 14.55 14.32 -11.29
C CYS A 335 13.15 13.68 -11.21
N GLY A 336 12.88 12.88 -10.16
CA GLY A 336 11.61 12.14 -10.07
C GLY A 336 11.47 11.06 -11.15
N ASN A 337 10.23 10.81 -11.60
CA ASN A 337 9.89 9.73 -12.55
C ASN A 337 10.61 9.89 -13.91
N SER A 338 10.94 11.11 -14.34
CA SER A 338 11.61 11.34 -15.63
C SER A 338 12.98 10.64 -15.73
N ALA A 339 13.61 10.37 -14.59
CA ALA A 339 14.87 9.65 -14.56
C ALA A 339 14.74 8.13 -14.68
N VAL A 340 13.56 7.56 -14.45
CA VAL A 340 13.32 6.11 -14.59
C VAL A 340 13.23 5.77 -16.08
N ARG A 341 14.21 5.03 -16.59
CA ARG A 341 14.26 4.64 -17.99
C ARG A 341 13.70 3.25 -18.23
N ASP A 342 14.19 2.25 -17.50
CA ASP A 342 13.76 0.87 -17.68
C ASP A 342 13.42 0.24 -16.32
N VAL A 343 12.50 -0.73 -16.32
CA VAL A 343 12.12 -1.47 -15.12
C VAL A 343 12.03 -2.95 -15.45
N MET A 344 12.74 -3.76 -14.65
CA MET A 344 12.66 -5.21 -14.69
C MET A 344 11.87 -5.72 -13.49
N VAL A 345 10.97 -6.67 -13.73
CA VAL A 345 10.23 -7.37 -12.67
C VAL A 345 10.40 -8.88 -12.86
N ARG A 346 10.94 -9.55 -11.84
CA ARG A 346 11.17 -11.00 -11.86
C ARG A 346 11.88 -11.48 -13.13
N GLY A 347 12.95 -10.78 -13.52
CA GLY A 347 13.79 -11.13 -14.68
C GLY A 347 13.18 -10.78 -16.05
N LYS A 348 12.06 -10.07 -16.10
CA LYS A 348 11.43 -9.63 -17.35
C LYS A 348 11.38 -8.11 -17.43
N TRP A 349 11.87 -7.54 -18.51
CA TRP A 349 11.72 -6.12 -18.78
C TRP A 349 10.25 -5.77 -18.99
N ARG A 350 9.73 -4.83 -18.20
CA ARG A 350 8.34 -4.36 -18.26
C ARG A 350 8.27 -2.95 -18.81
N ILE A 351 9.21 -2.12 -18.43
CA ILE A 351 9.39 -0.79 -19.03
C ILE A 351 10.74 -0.78 -19.74
N ILE A 352 10.75 -0.35 -20.99
CA ILE A 352 11.95 -0.12 -21.81
C ILE A 352 11.84 1.26 -22.43
N ASN A 353 12.86 2.09 -22.20
CA ASN A 353 12.86 3.49 -22.67
C ASN A 353 11.56 4.23 -22.29
N ARG A 354 11.08 4.07 -21.06
CA ARG A 354 9.86 4.67 -20.49
C ARG A 354 8.54 4.15 -21.08
N HIS A 355 8.58 3.11 -21.91
CA HIS A 355 7.39 2.55 -22.56
C HIS A 355 7.10 1.14 -22.06
N HIS A 356 5.83 0.86 -21.83
CA HIS A 356 5.31 -0.48 -21.60
C HIS A 356 4.82 -1.08 -22.94
N GLU A 357 5.03 -2.37 -23.18
CA GLU A 357 4.65 -3.02 -24.46
C GLU A 357 3.15 -2.91 -24.79
N ASN A 358 2.29 -2.85 -23.76
CA ASN A 358 0.83 -2.76 -23.88
C ASN A 358 0.27 -1.36 -23.62
N ASP A 359 1.10 -0.29 -23.57
CA ASP A 359 0.64 1.08 -23.21
C ASP A 359 -0.65 1.49 -23.96
N ALA A 360 -0.65 1.38 -25.30
CA ALA A 360 -1.77 1.84 -26.11
C ALA A 360 -3.08 1.05 -25.84
N LYS A 361 -2.98 -0.26 -25.65
CA LYS A 361 -4.11 -1.14 -25.35
C LYS A 361 -4.70 -0.82 -23.96
N ILE A 362 -3.83 -0.73 -22.95
CA ILE A 362 -4.21 -0.45 -21.57
C ILE A 362 -4.82 0.94 -21.45
N ASP A 363 -4.22 1.95 -22.12
CA ASP A 363 -4.75 3.31 -22.14
C ASP A 363 -6.13 3.42 -22.80
N ALA A 364 -6.38 2.64 -23.86
CA ALA A 364 -7.69 2.62 -24.51
C ALA A 364 -8.76 2.04 -23.57
N ALA A 365 -8.49 0.86 -22.98
CA ALA A 365 -9.42 0.23 -22.04
C ALA A 365 -9.71 1.12 -20.82
N PHE A 366 -8.70 1.78 -20.27
CA PHE A 366 -8.87 2.68 -19.14
C PHE A 366 -9.69 3.93 -19.51
N ARG A 367 -9.50 4.52 -20.71
CA ARG A 367 -10.32 5.63 -21.19
C ARG A 367 -11.80 5.27 -21.31
N ASP A 368 -12.12 4.06 -21.75
CA ASP A 368 -13.50 3.60 -21.80
C ASP A 368 -14.13 3.54 -20.41
N VAL A 369 -13.39 3.04 -19.41
CA VAL A 369 -13.85 3.04 -18.01
C VAL A 369 -14.02 4.46 -17.47
N LEU A 370 -13.07 5.37 -17.71
CA LEU A 370 -13.21 6.77 -17.29
C LEU A 370 -14.43 7.44 -17.90
N SER A 371 -14.70 7.21 -19.19
CA SER A 371 -15.88 7.74 -19.88
C SER A 371 -17.17 7.24 -19.24
N LYS A 372 -17.23 5.96 -18.86
CA LYS A 372 -18.34 5.35 -18.13
C LYS A 372 -18.54 5.99 -16.75
N LEU A 373 -17.45 6.14 -15.97
CA LEU A 373 -17.50 6.68 -14.62
C LEU A 373 -17.81 8.19 -14.59
N SER A 374 -17.41 8.93 -15.62
CA SER A 374 -17.73 10.37 -15.73
C SER A 374 -19.20 10.65 -15.96
N ALA A 375 -19.99 9.63 -16.30
CA ALA A 375 -21.43 9.73 -16.49
C ALA A 375 -22.25 9.43 -15.19
N LEU A 376 -21.58 9.06 -14.08
CA LEU A 376 -22.17 8.80 -12.76
C LEU A 376 -22.32 10.08 -11.93
#